data_b858dc204ccbc19d80fc25dc39ad4f0c
#
_entry.id   b858dc204ccbc19d80fc25dc39ad4f0c
#
_cell.length_a   1.000
_cell.length_b   1.000
_cell.length_c   1.000
_cell.angle_alpha   90.00
_cell.angle_beta   90.00
_cell.angle_gamma   90.00
#
_symmetry.space_group_name_H-M   'P 1'
#
loop_
_entity.id
_entity.type
_entity.pdbx_description
1 polymer ?
#
loop_
_entity_poly.entity_id
_entity_poly.type
_entity_poly.pdbx_seq_one_letter_code
_entity_poly.pdbx_strand_id
1 'polypeptide(L)'
;MSCLSWNCRGAGDPRTVRELEALVKANSPKIIFLAETRQRGARLGHLRWRLGLKNFVAVDSVGKSGGLAVFWHESVDVTLKRYSQRIMDLEVKLFQEAPTWRLTFVYGEPRVKDRKHM
;
A
#
# COMPACT_ATOMS: atom_id res chain seq x y z
N MET A 1 8.72 -8.34 -10.95
CA MET A 1 7.49 -7.90 -10.24
C MET A 1 7.53 -6.41 -10.02
N SER A 2 6.41 -5.73 -10.20
CA SER A 2 6.35 -4.29 -10.00
C SER A 2 5.60 -3.94 -8.71
N CYS A 3 6.17 -2.99 -7.97
CA CYS A 3 5.56 -2.43 -6.77
C CYS A 3 5.41 -0.93 -6.95
N LEU A 4 4.32 -0.38 -6.49
CA LEU A 4 4.08 1.04 -6.50
C LEU A 4 3.90 1.51 -5.05
N SER A 5 4.61 2.58 -4.69
CA SER A 5 4.45 3.22 -3.39
C SER A 5 4.02 4.66 -3.61
N TRP A 6 2.96 5.08 -2.96
CA TRP A 6 2.38 6.39 -3.20
C TRP A 6 1.81 7.00 -1.92
N ASN A 7 2.11 8.26 -1.72
CA ASN A 7 1.52 9.04 -0.65
C ASN A 7 0.24 9.67 -1.17
N CYS A 8 -0.91 9.15 -0.75
CA CYS A 8 -2.18 9.54 -1.34
C CYS A 8 -2.84 10.76 -0.71
N ARG A 9 -2.40 11.16 0.47
CA ARG A 9 -2.94 12.33 1.17
C ARG A 9 -4.46 12.33 1.29
N GLY A 10 -5.03 11.17 1.60
CA GLY A 10 -6.46 11.02 1.80
C GLY A 10 -7.14 10.20 0.72
N ALA A 11 -7.31 8.91 0.99
CA ALA A 11 -7.94 7.98 0.04
C ALA A 11 -9.46 8.12 -0.05
N GLY A 12 -10.04 9.00 0.75
CA GLY A 12 -11.48 9.30 0.68
C GLY A 12 -11.85 10.34 -0.38
N ASP A 13 -10.87 11.06 -0.92
CA ASP A 13 -11.12 12.08 -1.94
C ASP A 13 -11.28 11.43 -3.31
N PRO A 14 -12.39 11.66 -4.02
CA PRO A 14 -12.59 11.09 -5.36
C PRO A 14 -11.48 11.43 -6.36
N ARG A 15 -10.87 12.61 -6.25
CA ARG A 15 -9.75 12.98 -7.14
C ARG A 15 -8.53 12.12 -6.87
N THR A 16 -8.25 11.86 -5.59
CA THR A 16 -7.16 10.96 -5.19
C THR A 16 -7.37 9.56 -5.76
N VAL A 17 -8.59 9.06 -5.66
CA VAL A 17 -8.93 7.73 -6.19
C VAL A 17 -8.74 7.69 -7.70
N ARG A 18 -9.14 8.72 -8.42
CA ARG A 18 -8.96 8.77 -9.88
C ARG A 18 -7.48 8.80 -10.26
N GLU A 19 -6.66 9.55 -9.53
CA GLU A 19 -5.22 9.57 -9.77
C GLU A 19 -4.60 8.20 -9.53
N LEU A 20 -5.03 7.53 -8.47
CA LEU A 20 -4.55 6.19 -8.15
C LEU A 20 -4.94 5.20 -9.24
N GLU A 21 -6.18 5.25 -9.71
CA GLU A 21 -6.62 4.39 -10.81
C GLU A 21 -5.78 4.60 -12.07
N ALA A 22 -5.44 5.87 -12.38
CA ALA A 22 -4.61 6.18 -13.53
C ALA A 22 -3.19 5.62 -13.37
N LEU A 23 -2.61 5.71 -12.17
CA LEU A 23 -1.29 5.16 -11.88
C LEU A 23 -1.27 3.64 -12.04
N VAL A 24 -2.31 2.98 -11.55
CA VAL A 24 -2.42 1.52 -11.64
C VAL A 24 -2.57 1.11 -13.10
N LYS A 25 -3.40 1.80 -13.85
CA LYS A 25 -3.60 1.49 -15.27
C LYS A 25 -2.32 1.68 -16.07
N ALA A 26 -1.53 2.71 -15.76
CA ALA A 26 -0.29 3.00 -16.48
C ALA A 26 0.83 2.01 -16.14
N ASN A 27 0.88 1.51 -14.92
CA ASN A 27 2.02 0.73 -14.43
C ASN A 27 1.72 -0.75 -14.18
N SER A 28 0.46 -1.13 -14.10
CA SER A 28 0.00 -2.50 -13.82
C SER A 28 0.77 -3.16 -12.67
N PRO A 29 0.87 -2.50 -11.50
CA PRO A 29 1.66 -3.06 -10.40
C PRO A 29 0.96 -4.27 -9.81
N LYS A 30 1.76 -5.19 -9.27
CA LYS A 30 1.24 -6.35 -8.54
C LYS A 30 1.02 -6.04 -7.07
N ILE A 31 1.74 -5.07 -6.55
CA ILE A 31 1.63 -4.63 -5.15
C ILE A 31 1.61 -3.11 -5.13
N ILE A 32 0.69 -2.55 -4.37
CA ILE A 32 0.60 -1.11 -4.15
C ILE A 32 0.62 -0.83 -2.66
N PHE A 33 1.52 0.04 -2.25
CA PHE A 33 1.55 0.57 -0.89
C PHE A 33 1.06 2.01 -0.90
N LEU A 34 0.10 2.31 -0.04
CA LEU A 34 -0.44 3.66 0.14
C LEU A 34 -0.10 4.19 1.52
N ALA A 35 0.43 5.39 1.59
CA ALA A 35 0.65 6.11 2.83
C ALA A 35 -0.31 7.30 2.93
N GLU A 36 -0.58 7.73 4.13
CA GLU A 36 -1.50 8.83 4.42
C GLU A 36 -2.89 8.61 3.82
N THR A 37 -3.44 7.39 4.03
CA THR A 37 -4.78 7.10 3.54
C THR A 37 -5.84 7.96 4.23
N ARG A 38 -5.57 8.36 5.49
CA ARG A 38 -6.49 9.15 6.32
C ARG A 38 -7.86 8.50 6.46
N GLN A 39 -7.89 7.17 6.41
CA GLN A 39 -9.11 6.37 6.48
C GLN A 39 -8.90 5.19 7.41
N ARG A 40 -10.00 4.66 7.93
CA ARG A 40 -9.98 3.35 8.56
C ARG A 40 -9.97 2.28 7.48
N GLY A 41 -9.32 1.17 7.77
CA GLY A 41 -9.18 0.10 6.79
C GLY A 41 -10.49 -0.41 6.23
N ALA A 42 -11.55 -0.42 7.06
CA ALA A 42 -12.87 -0.87 6.62
C ALA A 42 -13.42 -0.06 5.43
N ARG A 43 -13.00 1.20 5.29
CA ARG A 43 -13.46 2.05 4.19
C ARG A 43 -12.66 1.89 2.91
N LEU A 44 -11.54 1.20 2.98
CA LEU A 44 -10.65 1.04 1.83
C LEU A 44 -11.00 -0.18 0.99
N GLY A 45 -11.83 -1.06 1.50
CA GLY A 45 -12.13 -2.33 0.83
C GLY A 45 -12.69 -2.18 -0.58
N HIS A 46 -13.47 -1.12 -0.84
CA HIS A 46 -14.05 -0.90 -2.16
C HIS A 46 -13.00 -0.58 -3.22
N LEU A 47 -11.83 -0.07 -2.81
CA LEU A 47 -10.76 0.23 -3.75
C LEU A 47 -10.22 -1.01 -4.44
N ARG A 48 -10.34 -2.18 -3.81
CA ARG A 48 -9.88 -3.44 -4.41
C ARG A 48 -10.45 -3.64 -5.81
N TRP A 49 -11.73 -3.38 -5.94
CA TRP A 49 -12.44 -3.58 -7.21
C TRP A 49 -12.04 -2.53 -8.25
N ARG A 50 -11.83 -1.32 -7.80
CA ARG A 50 -11.44 -0.21 -8.69
C ARG A 50 -10.02 -0.35 -9.19
N LEU A 51 -9.14 -0.95 -8.39
CA LEU A 51 -7.73 -1.13 -8.73
C LEU A 51 -7.45 -2.49 -9.38
N GLY A 52 -8.40 -3.41 -9.34
CA GLY A 52 -8.18 -4.77 -9.82
C GLY A 52 -7.24 -5.57 -8.92
N LEU A 53 -7.11 -5.18 -7.66
CA LEU A 53 -6.25 -5.83 -6.67
C LEU A 53 -7.13 -6.33 -5.53
N LYS A 54 -7.39 -7.62 -5.52
CA LYS A 54 -8.44 -8.19 -4.66
C LYS A 54 -8.10 -8.28 -3.19
N ASN A 55 -6.83 -8.25 -2.85
CA ASN A 55 -6.38 -8.45 -1.47
C ASN A 55 -5.81 -7.16 -0.90
N PHE A 56 -6.04 -6.93 0.38
CA PHE A 56 -5.43 -5.79 1.04
C PHE A 56 -5.33 -6.00 2.54
N VAL A 57 -4.41 -5.28 3.16
CA VAL A 57 -4.37 -5.08 4.61
C VAL A 57 -4.14 -3.60 4.85
N ALA A 58 -4.63 -3.10 5.96
CA ALA A 58 -4.53 -1.68 6.26
C ALA A 58 -4.24 -1.45 7.73
N VAL A 59 -3.56 -0.34 7.99
CA VAL A 59 -3.39 0.20 9.34
C VAL A 59 -4.26 1.45 9.40
N ASP A 60 -5.20 1.46 10.34
CA ASP A 60 -6.14 2.56 10.47
C ASP A 60 -5.45 3.89 10.72
N SER A 61 -6.00 4.94 10.15
CA SER A 61 -5.58 6.30 10.49
C SER A 61 -5.92 6.59 11.95
N VAL A 62 -5.19 7.53 12.54
CA VAL A 62 -5.50 8.05 13.86
C VAL A 62 -6.15 9.42 13.65
N GLY A 63 -7.45 9.48 13.87
CA GLY A 63 -8.21 10.68 13.53
C GLY A 63 -8.14 10.96 12.03
N LYS A 64 -7.63 12.14 11.67
CA LYS A 64 -7.49 12.58 10.28
C LYS A 64 -6.06 12.47 9.77
N SER A 65 -5.18 11.76 10.46
CA SER A 65 -3.79 11.66 10.04
C SER A 65 -3.35 10.22 9.94
N GLY A 66 -2.35 9.99 9.10
CA GLY A 66 -1.76 8.69 8.92
C GLY A 66 -2.63 7.73 8.14
N GLY A 67 -2.48 6.46 8.45
CA GLY A 67 -3.14 5.38 7.73
C GLY A 67 -2.25 4.82 6.64
N LEU A 68 -2.08 3.50 6.66
CA LEU A 68 -1.30 2.78 5.65
C LEU A 68 -2.17 1.68 5.06
N ALA A 69 -1.92 1.35 3.81
CA ALA A 69 -2.57 0.21 3.19
C ALA A 69 -1.66 -0.41 2.15
N VAL A 70 -1.76 -1.71 2.00
CA VAL A 70 -1.12 -2.41 0.89
C VAL A 70 -2.18 -3.27 0.21
N PHE A 71 -2.21 -3.18 -1.12
CA PHE A 71 -3.08 -3.97 -1.98
C PHE A 71 -2.22 -4.84 -2.86
N TRP A 72 -2.68 -6.07 -3.15
CA TRP A 72 -1.91 -6.93 -4.05
C TRP A 72 -2.81 -7.78 -4.93
N HIS A 73 -2.26 -8.15 -6.07
CA HIS A 73 -2.93 -8.98 -7.03
C HIS A 73 -3.04 -10.42 -6.53
N GLU A 74 -4.07 -11.11 -6.91
CA GLU A 74 -4.31 -12.50 -6.50
C GLU A 74 -3.23 -13.48 -6.93
N SER A 75 -2.42 -13.12 -7.92
CA SER A 75 -1.31 -13.96 -8.38
C SER A 75 -0.10 -13.94 -7.46
N VAL A 76 -0.10 -13.06 -6.45
CA VAL A 76 1.02 -12.89 -5.52
C VAL A 76 0.56 -13.29 -4.13
N ASP A 77 1.39 -14.05 -3.44
CA ASP A 77 1.12 -14.45 -2.07
C ASP A 77 1.83 -13.49 -1.13
N VAL A 78 1.05 -12.79 -0.31
CA VAL A 78 1.56 -11.75 0.60
C VAL A 78 1.10 -12.05 2.02
N THR A 79 2.04 -12.01 2.96
CA THR A 79 1.76 -12.16 4.39
C THR A 79 2.30 -10.95 5.13
N LEU A 80 1.45 -10.30 5.92
CA LEU A 80 1.87 -9.20 6.76
C LEU A 80 2.57 -9.77 8.00
N LYS A 81 3.85 -9.44 8.17
CA LYS A 81 4.66 -9.94 9.29
C LYS A 81 4.68 -8.99 10.47
N ARG A 82 4.82 -7.70 10.21
CA ARG A 82 4.81 -6.67 11.25
C ARG A 82 4.22 -5.39 10.68
N TYR A 83 3.64 -4.60 11.54
CA TYR A 83 3.15 -3.28 11.13
C TYR A 83 3.13 -2.32 12.32
N SER A 84 3.10 -1.05 11.99
CA SER A 84 2.90 0.03 12.95
C SER A 84 2.24 1.18 12.19
N GLN A 85 2.14 2.34 12.81
CA GLN A 85 1.61 3.52 12.12
C GLN A 85 2.51 3.99 10.97
N ARG A 86 3.75 3.51 10.88
CA ARG A 86 4.73 3.97 9.91
C ARG A 86 5.37 2.85 9.08
N ILE A 87 5.08 1.61 9.40
CA ILE A 87 5.78 0.50 8.79
C ILE A 87 4.81 -0.61 8.42
N MET A 88 5.02 -1.23 7.27
CA MET A 88 4.39 -2.49 6.92
C MET A 88 5.48 -3.40 6.37
N ASP A 89 5.70 -4.51 7.06
CA ASP A 89 6.73 -5.49 6.74
C ASP A 89 6.05 -6.74 6.21
N LEU A 90 6.30 -7.04 4.94
CA LEU A 90 5.60 -8.09 4.21
C LEU A 90 6.55 -9.19 3.80
N GLU A 91 6.02 -10.40 3.77
CA GLU A 91 6.66 -11.54 3.15
C GLU A 91 5.92 -11.81 1.85
N VAL A 92 6.64 -11.83 0.74
CA VAL A 92 6.06 -11.92 -0.60
C VAL A 92 6.59 -13.14 -1.33
N LYS A 93 5.68 -13.87 -1.96
CA LYS A 93 6.00 -15.03 -2.77
C LYS A 93 5.27 -14.91 -4.10
N LEU A 94 6.02 -14.90 -5.19
CA LEU A 94 5.45 -14.67 -6.52
C LEU A 94 4.72 -15.88 -7.09
N PHE A 95 5.19 -17.08 -6.74
CA PHE A 95 4.54 -18.34 -7.12
C PHE A 95 4.97 -19.40 -6.11
N GLN A 96 4.29 -20.54 -6.13
CA GLN A 96 4.41 -21.52 -5.06
C GLN A 96 5.83 -21.99 -4.76
N GLU A 97 6.67 -22.15 -5.75
CA GLU A 97 8.05 -22.62 -5.57
C GLU A 97 9.07 -21.49 -5.57
N ALA A 98 8.62 -20.26 -5.65
CA ALA A 98 9.51 -19.11 -5.67
C ALA A 98 10.13 -18.86 -4.31
N PRO A 99 11.32 -18.24 -4.26
CA PRO A 99 11.87 -17.80 -3.00
C PRO A 99 11.00 -16.73 -2.37
N THR A 100 11.01 -16.68 -1.05
CA THR A 100 10.29 -15.68 -0.30
C THR A 100 11.09 -14.39 -0.25
N TRP A 101 10.43 -13.27 -0.52
CA TRP A 101 11.01 -11.95 -0.46
C TRP A 101 10.48 -11.20 0.74
N ARG A 102 11.31 -10.32 1.29
CA ARG A 102 10.87 -9.43 2.35
C ARG A 102 10.77 -8.02 1.78
N LEU A 103 9.58 -7.43 1.89
CA LEU A 103 9.34 -6.05 1.50
C LEU A 103 8.94 -5.26 2.73
N THR A 104 9.67 -4.20 3.01
CA THR A 104 9.34 -3.32 4.12
C THR A 104 9.05 -1.94 3.57
N PHE A 105 7.82 -1.48 3.75
CA PHE A 105 7.43 -0.14 3.38
C PHE A 105 7.50 0.73 4.64
N VAL A 106 8.21 1.83 4.54
CA VAL A 106 8.39 2.77 5.65
C VAL A 106 7.84 4.11 5.23
N TYR A 107 6.87 4.59 6.01
CA TYR A 107 6.38 5.95 5.85
C TYR A 107 7.21 6.85 6.75
N GLY A 108 8.11 7.60 6.16
CA GLY A 108 8.99 8.50 6.89
C GLY A 108 8.31 9.80 7.23
N GLU A 109 8.85 10.50 8.24
CA GLU A 109 8.49 11.87 8.48
C GLU A 109 9.06 12.73 7.36
N PRO A 110 8.43 13.86 7.03
CA PRO A 110 8.90 14.72 5.95
C PRO A 110 10.12 15.54 6.37
N ARG A 111 11.17 14.86 6.83
CA ARG A 111 12.44 15.45 7.21
C ARG A 111 13.51 15.02 6.23
N VAL A 112 14.42 15.95 5.93
CA VAL A 112 15.49 15.67 4.97
C VAL A 112 16.33 14.47 5.38
N LYS A 113 16.64 14.35 6.68
CA LYS A 113 17.45 13.22 7.17
C LYS A 113 16.81 11.87 6.93
N ASP A 114 15.48 11.80 6.97
CA ASP A 114 14.77 10.54 6.77
C ASP A 114 14.85 10.11 5.30
N ARG A 115 14.91 11.07 4.40
CA ARG A 115 15.01 10.79 2.97
C ARG A 115 16.34 10.18 2.57
N LYS A 116 17.38 10.46 3.33
CA LYS A 116 18.72 9.93 3.03
C LYS A 116 18.83 8.43 3.19
N HIS A 117 17.91 7.86 3.94
CA HIS A 117 17.94 6.43 4.27
C HIS A 117 17.02 5.61 3.38
N MET A 118 16.38 6.25 2.44
CA MET A 118 15.44 5.59 1.54
C MET A 118 16.01 5.40 0.12
#